data_449976ca1907e058b02c0ec22038e9e2
#
_entry.id   449976ca1907e058b02c0ec22038e9e2
#
_cell.length_a   1.000
_cell.length_b   1.000
_cell.length_c   1.000
_cell.angle_alpha   90.00
_cell.angle_beta   90.00
_cell.angle_gamma   90.00
#
_symmetry.space_group_name_H-M   'P 1'
#
loop_
_entity.id
_entity.type
_entity.pdbx_description
1 polymer ?
#
loop_
_entity_poly.entity_id
_entity_poly.type
_entity_poly.pdbx_seq_one_letter_code
_entity_poly.pdbx_strand_id
1 'polypeptide(L)'
;MFELFNLAIHSAPEYNSERLVGRPINAIIATSMQTPAGRAIFDNKGVNAFIKKMFDVWVVCLTSEFSQPVLNKEKDWLSPDSLNKLSIPRYDDSDPDNPNNPLKFTDAYACDINDKYFGFKCWDDFFVRKFKSDSVRPLPGPKTDNTLITCACESHLYRIAGDVKVDDQFWIKDQAYSLRQMLNEDVESANKFVGGTVFQTYLSPRD
;
A
#
# COMPACT_ATOMS: atom_id res chain seq x y z
N MET A 1 -8.08 23.04 6.93
CA MET A 1 -7.35 22.19 5.94
C MET A 1 -5.84 22.25 6.14
N PHE A 2 -5.17 23.42 6.05
CA PHE A 2 -3.72 23.54 6.20
C PHE A 2 -3.20 23.05 7.56
N GLU A 3 -3.89 23.33 8.65
CA GLU A 3 -3.54 22.82 9.98
C GLU A 3 -3.57 21.30 10.04
N LEU A 4 -4.57 20.65 9.38
CA LEU A 4 -4.66 19.20 9.31
C LEU A 4 -3.51 18.59 8.50
N PHE A 5 -3.12 19.22 7.39
CA PHE A 5 -1.94 18.80 6.64
C PHE A 5 -0.68 18.93 7.48
N ASN A 6 -0.50 20.07 8.15
CA ASN A 6 0.66 20.29 9.01
C ASN A 6 0.74 19.24 10.13
N LEU A 7 -0.37 18.89 10.74
CA LEU A 7 -0.43 17.82 11.74
C LEU A 7 -0.07 16.47 11.13
N ALA A 8 -0.63 16.14 9.97
CA ALA A 8 -0.43 14.85 9.31
C ALA A 8 1.02 14.61 8.90
N ILE A 9 1.72 15.63 8.38
CA ILE A 9 3.11 15.48 7.92
C ILE A 9 4.16 15.50 9.04
N HIS A 10 3.75 15.77 10.28
CA HIS A 10 4.62 15.72 11.45
C HIS A 10 4.32 14.53 12.37
N SER A 11 3.55 13.56 11.88
CA SER A 11 3.23 12.34 12.63
C SER A 11 3.30 11.10 11.74
N ALA A 12 3.62 9.96 12.34
CA ALA A 12 3.47 8.68 11.67
C ALA A 12 2.02 8.19 11.78
N PRO A 13 1.54 7.40 10.80
CA PRO A 13 0.21 6.80 10.87
C PRO A 13 0.08 5.87 12.07
N GLU A 14 -0.91 6.11 12.91
CA GLU A 14 -1.26 5.21 14.01
C GLU A 14 -1.95 3.94 13.49
N TYR A 15 -1.80 2.86 14.23
CA TYR A 15 -2.53 1.63 13.97
C TYR A 15 -4.03 1.85 14.21
N ASN A 16 -4.84 1.32 13.31
CA ASN A 16 -6.28 1.32 13.45
C ASN A 16 -6.82 -0.10 13.28
N SER A 17 -7.49 -0.61 14.31
CA SER A 17 -8.01 -1.98 14.35
C SER A 17 -9.05 -2.29 13.27
N GLU A 18 -9.76 -1.28 12.75
CA GLU A 18 -10.78 -1.47 11.72
C GLU A 18 -10.22 -1.39 10.30
N ARG A 19 -9.16 -0.55 10.10
CA ARG A 19 -8.64 -0.21 8.77
C ARG A 19 -7.15 -0.49 8.61
N LEU A 20 -6.51 -1.07 9.62
CA LEU A 20 -5.06 -1.29 9.74
C LEU A 20 -4.26 0.01 9.70
N VAL A 21 -4.36 0.81 8.66
CA VAL A 21 -3.64 2.07 8.55
C VAL A 21 -4.57 3.26 8.36
N GLY A 22 -4.35 4.31 9.13
CA GLY A 22 -4.91 5.62 8.86
C GLY A 22 -4.28 6.22 7.61
N ARG A 23 -5.10 6.79 6.73
CA ARG A 23 -4.64 7.52 5.53
C ARG A 23 -4.93 9.00 5.71
N PRO A 24 -4.15 9.70 6.57
CA PRO A 24 -4.51 11.05 7.01
C PRO A 24 -4.60 12.04 5.84
N ILE A 25 -3.67 12.00 4.90
CA ILE A 25 -3.68 12.89 3.72
C ILE A 25 -4.90 12.61 2.85
N ASN A 26 -5.18 11.33 2.55
CA ASN A 26 -6.35 10.97 1.75
C ASN A 26 -7.66 11.40 2.43
N ALA A 27 -7.76 11.27 3.75
CA ALA A 27 -8.94 11.70 4.50
C ALA A 27 -9.19 13.21 4.36
N ILE A 28 -8.14 14.02 4.29
CA ILE A 28 -8.24 15.48 4.14
C ILE A 28 -8.73 15.88 2.73
N ILE A 29 -8.28 15.17 1.69
CA ILE A 29 -8.49 15.59 0.29
C ILE A 29 -9.61 14.81 -0.42
N ALA A 30 -9.99 13.63 0.06
CA ALA A 30 -10.89 12.70 -0.63
C ALA A 30 -12.20 13.35 -1.10
N THR A 31 -12.88 14.07 -0.21
CA THR A 31 -14.14 14.75 -0.54
C THR A 31 -13.96 15.81 -1.63
N SER A 32 -12.87 16.58 -1.55
CA SER A 32 -12.56 17.59 -2.55
C SER A 32 -12.23 16.98 -3.91
N MET A 33 -11.48 15.89 -3.93
CA MET A 33 -11.09 15.18 -5.15
C MET A 33 -12.28 14.60 -5.92
N GLN A 34 -13.39 14.31 -5.25
CA GLN A 34 -14.61 13.78 -5.88
C GLN A 34 -15.40 14.86 -6.66
N THR A 35 -15.07 16.15 -6.50
CA THR A 35 -15.71 17.23 -7.24
C THR A 35 -14.96 17.57 -8.52
N PRO A 36 -15.63 18.02 -9.61
CA PRO A 36 -14.95 18.46 -10.83
C PRO A 36 -13.92 19.58 -10.58
N ALA A 37 -14.23 20.53 -9.71
CA ALA A 37 -13.32 21.62 -9.35
C ALA A 37 -12.09 21.11 -8.58
N GLY A 38 -12.29 20.21 -7.62
CA GLY A 38 -11.19 19.59 -6.87
C GLY A 38 -10.32 18.75 -7.79
N ARG A 39 -10.90 17.95 -8.69
CA ARG A 39 -10.14 17.19 -9.66
C ARG A 39 -9.24 18.10 -10.51
N ALA A 40 -9.77 19.20 -11.05
CA ALA A 40 -8.98 20.17 -11.83
C ALA A 40 -7.81 20.78 -11.02
N ILE A 41 -7.99 20.96 -9.69
CA ILE A 41 -6.92 21.43 -8.80
C ILE A 41 -5.84 20.36 -8.68
N PHE A 42 -6.21 19.11 -8.42
CA PHE A 42 -5.24 18.03 -8.21
C PHE A 42 -4.58 17.54 -9.51
N ASP A 43 -5.17 17.81 -10.67
CA ASP A 43 -4.52 17.60 -11.99
C ASP A 43 -3.52 18.73 -12.32
N ASN A 44 -3.51 19.83 -11.57
CA ASN A 44 -2.60 20.95 -11.80
C ASN A 44 -1.15 20.61 -11.39
N LYS A 45 -0.22 20.74 -12.33
CA LYS A 45 1.21 20.43 -12.11
C LYS A 45 1.85 21.24 -10.98
N GLY A 46 1.46 22.52 -10.81
CA GLY A 46 1.97 23.39 -9.76
C GLY A 46 1.50 22.90 -8.38
N VAL A 47 0.24 22.51 -8.25
CA VAL A 47 -0.33 21.93 -7.03
C VAL A 47 0.39 20.61 -6.69
N ASN A 48 0.58 19.73 -7.67
CA ASN A 48 1.28 18.47 -7.45
C ASN A 48 2.75 18.67 -7.05
N ALA A 49 3.44 19.66 -7.62
CA ALA A 49 4.80 20.01 -7.22
C ALA A 49 4.85 20.52 -5.76
N PHE A 50 3.83 21.23 -5.30
CA PHE A 50 3.71 21.67 -3.92
C PHE A 50 3.41 20.49 -2.98
N ILE A 51 2.45 19.63 -3.34
CA ILE A 51 2.12 18.42 -2.58
C ILE A 51 3.35 17.52 -2.45
N LYS A 52 4.14 17.38 -3.51
CA LYS A 52 5.41 16.64 -3.44
C LYS A 52 6.34 17.19 -2.36
N LYS A 53 6.54 18.51 -2.29
CA LYS A 53 7.36 19.13 -1.23
C LYS A 53 6.81 18.85 0.17
N MET A 54 5.50 18.82 0.31
CA MET A 54 4.85 18.44 1.57
C MET A 54 5.17 16.97 1.93
N PHE A 55 5.14 16.06 0.98
CA PHE A 55 5.55 14.67 1.20
C PHE A 55 7.04 14.53 1.51
N ASP A 56 7.89 15.35 0.89
CA ASP A 56 9.33 15.36 1.21
C ASP A 56 9.56 15.72 2.70
N VAL A 57 8.77 16.62 3.28
CA VAL A 57 8.79 16.91 4.73
C VAL A 57 8.28 15.70 5.53
N TRP A 58 7.21 15.08 5.10
CA TRP A 58 6.67 13.90 5.80
C TRP A 58 7.66 12.73 5.81
N VAL A 59 8.36 12.49 4.71
CA VAL A 59 9.41 11.47 4.64
C VAL A 59 10.46 11.68 5.73
N VAL A 60 10.89 12.92 5.98
CA VAL A 60 11.85 13.21 7.06
C VAL A 60 11.30 12.78 8.43
N CYS A 61 10.03 13.01 8.69
CA CYS A 61 9.37 12.54 9.92
C CYS A 61 9.34 11.01 9.97
N LEU A 62 8.85 10.36 8.92
CA LEU A 62 8.63 8.91 8.87
C LEU A 62 9.93 8.09 8.95
N THR A 63 11.03 8.64 8.42
CA THR A 63 12.35 7.99 8.43
C THR A 63 13.20 8.32 9.66
N SER A 64 12.67 9.13 10.59
CA SER A 64 13.35 9.51 11.82
C SER A 64 12.82 8.78 13.04
N GLU A 65 13.58 8.83 14.14
CA GLU A 65 13.18 8.28 15.45
C GLU A 65 11.91 8.93 16.00
N PHE A 66 11.54 10.14 15.55
CA PHE A 66 10.29 10.79 15.95
C PHE A 66 9.04 9.98 15.55
N SER A 67 9.16 9.09 14.59
CA SER A 67 8.07 8.20 14.17
C SER A 67 7.96 6.89 14.99
N GLN A 68 8.93 6.57 15.86
CA GLN A 68 8.92 5.35 16.67
C GLN A 68 7.75 5.24 17.67
N PRO A 69 7.21 6.31 18.27
CA PRO A 69 6.15 6.17 19.26
C PRO A 69 4.93 5.36 18.83
N VAL A 70 4.62 5.32 17.51
CA VAL A 70 3.55 4.48 16.97
C VAL A 70 3.92 2.98 16.88
N LEU A 71 5.17 2.62 17.13
CA LEU A 71 5.65 1.23 17.17
C LEU A 71 5.60 0.67 18.59
N ASN A 72 4.64 1.05 19.42
CA ASN A 72 4.52 0.52 20.76
C ASN A 72 3.82 -0.85 20.79
N LYS A 73 4.13 -1.63 21.84
CA LYS A 73 3.67 -3.02 22.03
C LYS A 73 2.30 -3.11 22.72
N GLU A 74 1.74 -2.01 23.21
CA GLU A 74 0.53 -2.05 24.03
C GLU A 74 -0.74 -1.87 23.16
N LYS A 75 -0.77 -0.87 22.30
CA LYS A 75 -1.99 -0.46 21.59
C LYS A 75 -1.81 -0.08 20.13
N ASP A 76 -0.57 -0.12 19.61
CA ASP A 76 -0.22 0.38 18.28
C ASP A 76 0.36 -0.73 17.39
N TRP A 77 1.21 -0.39 16.42
CA TRP A 77 1.68 -1.30 15.37
C TRP A 77 2.35 -2.59 15.85
N LEU A 78 2.96 -2.61 17.04
CA LEU A 78 3.54 -3.82 17.64
C LEU A 78 2.65 -4.43 18.74
N SER A 79 1.42 -4.01 18.87
CA SER A 79 0.45 -4.63 19.79
C SER A 79 0.06 -6.03 19.33
N PRO A 80 -0.38 -6.91 20.24
CA PRO A 80 -0.83 -8.26 19.91
C PRO A 80 -1.93 -8.29 18.83
N ASP A 81 -2.88 -7.34 18.87
CA ASP A 81 -3.95 -7.23 17.87
C ASP A 81 -3.40 -6.91 16.50
N SER A 82 -2.50 -5.91 16.41
CA SER A 82 -1.85 -5.54 15.15
C SER A 82 -1.02 -6.68 14.59
N LEU A 83 -0.15 -7.28 15.41
CA LEU A 83 0.72 -8.39 14.98
C LEU A 83 -0.08 -9.60 14.48
N ASN A 84 -1.24 -9.88 15.09
CA ASN A 84 -2.14 -10.93 14.61
C ASN A 84 -2.73 -10.59 13.24
N LYS A 85 -3.17 -9.36 13.03
CA LYS A 85 -3.71 -8.90 11.73
C LYS A 85 -2.66 -8.78 10.64
N LEU A 86 -1.40 -8.56 11.00
CA LEU A 86 -0.26 -8.55 10.10
C LEU A 86 0.35 -9.94 9.86
N SER A 87 -0.22 -10.99 10.47
CA SER A 87 0.13 -12.37 10.16
C SER A 87 -0.30 -12.71 8.74
N ILE A 88 0.53 -13.45 8.02
CA ILE A 88 0.35 -13.73 6.60
C ILE A 88 -0.01 -15.21 6.39
N PRO A 89 -0.75 -15.57 5.32
CA PRO A 89 -1.00 -16.96 4.97
C PRO A 89 0.30 -17.73 4.81
N ARG A 90 0.36 -18.98 5.27
CA ARG A 90 1.50 -19.85 4.96
C ARG A 90 1.43 -20.30 3.52
N TYR A 91 2.59 -20.29 2.89
CA TYR A 91 2.82 -20.94 1.61
C TYR A 91 3.47 -22.29 1.89
N ASP A 92 2.67 -23.29 2.26
CA ASP A 92 3.13 -24.66 2.34
C ASP A 92 2.29 -25.55 1.39
N ASP A 93 2.89 -26.66 0.96
CA ASP A 93 2.26 -27.57 -0.02
C ASP A 93 1.08 -28.36 0.58
N SER A 94 0.86 -28.27 1.89
CA SER A 94 -0.17 -29.08 2.56
C SER A 94 -1.53 -28.37 2.60
N ASP A 95 -1.57 -27.07 2.75
CA ASP A 95 -2.79 -26.25 2.70
C ASP A 95 -2.43 -24.76 2.63
N PRO A 96 -2.16 -24.22 1.43
CA PRO A 96 -1.76 -22.83 1.25
C PRO A 96 -2.85 -21.83 1.67
N ASP A 97 -4.11 -22.27 1.76
CA ASP A 97 -5.25 -21.43 2.08
C ASP A 97 -5.78 -21.64 3.50
N ASN A 98 -5.06 -22.41 4.36
CA ASN A 98 -5.53 -22.63 5.72
C ASN A 98 -5.51 -21.34 6.57
N PRO A 99 -6.64 -20.66 6.74
CA PRO A 99 -6.70 -19.42 7.49
C PRO A 99 -6.44 -19.62 8.99
N ASN A 100 -6.43 -20.88 9.46
CA ASN A 100 -6.31 -21.22 10.87
C ASN A 100 -4.86 -21.38 11.31
N ASN A 101 -3.88 -21.32 10.39
CA ASN A 101 -2.46 -21.43 10.70
C ASN A 101 -1.61 -20.36 9.99
N PRO A 102 -1.86 -19.07 10.22
CA PRO A 102 -1.08 -18.02 9.59
C PRO A 102 0.38 -18.04 10.11
N LEU A 103 1.29 -17.62 9.25
CA LEU A 103 2.66 -17.36 9.66
C LEU A 103 2.67 -16.07 10.50
N LYS A 104 3.08 -16.18 11.76
CA LYS A 104 3.12 -15.04 12.68
C LYS A 104 4.06 -13.96 12.15
N PHE A 105 3.77 -12.72 12.47
CA PHE A 105 4.63 -11.58 12.11
C PHE A 105 6.11 -11.82 12.43
N THR A 106 6.39 -12.28 13.65
CA THR A 106 7.76 -12.55 14.12
C THR A 106 8.44 -13.73 13.43
N ASP A 107 7.70 -14.60 12.78
CA ASP A 107 8.24 -15.72 12.01
C ASP A 107 8.45 -15.34 10.54
N ALA A 108 7.63 -14.44 10.04
CA ALA A 108 7.66 -13.96 8.65
C ALA A 108 8.74 -12.89 8.42
N TYR A 109 8.81 -11.90 9.31
CA TYR A 109 9.62 -10.70 9.09
C TYR A 109 10.90 -10.68 9.93
N ALA A 110 11.94 -10.05 9.38
CA ALA A 110 13.20 -9.82 10.07
C ALA A 110 12.99 -8.77 11.18
N CYS A 111 12.97 -9.21 12.42
CA CYS A 111 12.80 -8.36 13.60
C CYS A 111 13.41 -9.01 14.83
N ASP A 112 13.72 -8.23 15.86
CA ASP A 112 14.18 -8.70 17.17
C ASP A 112 13.11 -8.41 18.22
N ILE A 113 12.39 -9.44 18.64
CA ILE A 113 11.29 -9.35 19.62
C ILE A 113 11.77 -8.83 20.99
N ASN A 114 13.05 -8.98 21.32
CA ASN A 114 13.64 -8.54 22.59
C ASN A 114 13.95 -7.04 22.60
N ASP A 115 14.06 -6.42 21.42
CA ASP A 115 14.23 -4.98 21.31
C ASP A 115 12.93 -4.23 21.61
N LYS A 116 13.08 -2.97 22.04
CA LYS A 116 11.96 -2.11 22.42
C LYS A 116 10.93 -1.96 21.27
N TYR A 117 11.41 -1.75 20.06
CA TYR A 117 10.61 -1.56 18.85
C TYR A 117 10.80 -2.69 17.84
N PHE A 118 11.08 -3.90 18.31
CA PHE A 118 11.42 -5.07 17.50
C PHE A 118 12.62 -4.84 16.55
N GLY A 119 13.52 -3.91 16.93
CA GLY A 119 14.69 -3.53 16.14
C GLY A 119 14.41 -2.52 15.03
N PHE A 120 13.17 -2.09 14.84
CA PHE A 120 12.81 -1.06 13.87
C PHE A 120 13.25 0.33 14.33
N LYS A 121 13.95 1.05 13.46
CA LYS A 121 14.54 2.37 13.77
C LYS A 121 13.55 3.53 13.63
N CYS A 122 12.49 3.35 12.85
CA CYS A 122 11.47 4.34 12.55
C CYS A 122 10.23 3.64 11.97
N TRP A 123 9.14 4.37 11.78
CA TRP A 123 7.94 3.82 11.17
C TRP A 123 8.16 3.34 9.72
N ASP A 124 8.97 4.06 8.95
CA ASP A 124 9.30 3.68 7.58
C ASP A 124 10.02 2.33 7.53
N ASP A 125 11.00 2.12 8.41
CA ASP A 125 11.73 0.84 8.53
C ASP A 125 10.78 -0.34 8.86
N PHE A 126 9.79 -0.10 9.71
CA PHE A 126 8.72 -1.06 9.95
C PHE A 126 7.82 -1.25 8.72
N PHE A 127 7.48 -0.19 8.01
CA PHE A 127 6.57 -0.24 6.87
C PHE A 127 7.19 -1.00 5.69
N VAL A 128 8.47 -0.79 5.40
CA VAL A 128 9.24 -1.48 4.35
C VAL A 128 9.95 -2.74 4.87
N ARG A 129 9.46 -3.33 5.95
CA ARG A 129 10.03 -4.52 6.59
C ARG A 129 10.34 -5.64 5.60
N LYS A 130 11.39 -6.37 5.86
CA LYS A 130 11.84 -7.47 5.00
C LYS A 130 11.42 -8.82 5.56
N PHE A 131 11.12 -9.77 4.69
CA PHE A 131 10.98 -11.16 5.10
C PHE A 131 12.30 -11.70 5.67
N LYS A 132 12.19 -12.66 6.59
CA LYS A 132 13.36 -13.36 7.16
C LYS A 132 14.17 -14.10 6.09
N SER A 133 13.50 -14.62 5.08
CA SER A 133 14.12 -15.38 3.98
C SER A 133 13.19 -15.42 2.78
N ASP A 134 13.75 -15.76 1.60
CA ASP A 134 12.99 -15.97 0.36
C ASP A 134 11.97 -17.12 0.49
N SER A 135 12.15 -18.03 1.45
CA SER A 135 11.21 -19.15 1.68
C SER A 135 9.86 -18.71 2.28
N VAL A 136 9.76 -17.50 2.82
CA VAL A 136 8.48 -16.95 3.28
C VAL A 136 7.54 -16.67 2.11
N ARG A 137 8.10 -16.28 0.97
CA ARG A 137 7.40 -16.06 -0.29
C ARG A 137 8.21 -16.63 -1.45
N PRO A 138 8.20 -17.98 -1.62
CA PRO A 138 8.93 -18.60 -2.69
C PRO A 138 8.32 -18.23 -4.05
N LEU A 139 9.18 -18.03 -5.04
CA LEU A 139 8.73 -17.92 -6.41
C LEU A 139 8.18 -19.27 -6.89
N PRO A 140 7.14 -19.28 -7.74
CA PRO A 140 6.52 -20.52 -8.23
C PRO A 140 7.42 -21.35 -9.17
N GLY A 141 8.63 -20.86 -9.46
CA GLY A 141 9.62 -21.54 -10.31
C GLY A 141 10.94 -20.80 -10.37
N PRO A 142 11.88 -21.28 -11.19
CA PRO A 142 13.20 -20.68 -11.32
C PRO A 142 13.13 -19.23 -11.79
N LYS A 143 13.96 -18.34 -11.24
CA LYS A 143 14.07 -16.92 -11.65
C LYS A 143 14.44 -16.75 -13.14
N THR A 144 14.91 -17.81 -13.80
CA THR A 144 15.28 -17.83 -15.22
C THR A 144 14.13 -18.24 -16.14
N ASP A 145 13.00 -18.64 -15.60
CA ASP A 145 11.82 -19.02 -16.39
C ASP A 145 11.00 -17.78 -16.77
N ASN A 146 11.22 -17.28 -17.98
CA ASN A 146 10.52 -16.10 -18.51
C ASN A 146 9.05 -16.38 -18.91
N THR A 147 8.56 -17.61 -18.79
CA THR A 147 7.15 -17.94 -19.01
C THR A 147 6.29 -17.70 -17.76
N LEU A 148 6.94 -17.58 -16.60
CA LEU A 148 6.28 -17.26 -15.34
C LEU A 148 6.22 -15.76 -15.11
N ILE A 149 5.01 -15.25 -15.00
CA ILE A 149 4.75 -13.84 -14.64
C ILE A 149 4.18 -13.83 -13.24
N THR A 150 4.91 -13.21 -12.31
CA THR A 150 4.44 -13.00 -10.94
C THR A 150 3.93 -11.58 -10.76
N CYS A 151 2.97 -11.39 -9.87
CA CYS A 151 2.56 -10.04 -9.45
C CYS A 151 3.73 -9.33 -8.76
N ALA A 152 3.82 -8.01 -8.94
CA ALA A 152 4.85 -7.19 -8.32
C ALA A 152 4.75 -7.15 -6.78
N CYS A 153 3.57 -7.45 -6.24
CA CYS A 153 3.27 -7.50 -4.81
C CYS A 153 2.10 -8.45 -4.56
N GLU A 154 1.99 -8.94 -3.34
CA GLU A 154 0.76 -9.62 -2.90
C GLU A 154 -0.38 -8.62 -2.84
N SER A 155 -1.58 -9.08 -3.20
CA SER A 155 -2.74 -8.21 -3.22
C SER A 155 -4.02 -9.02 -3.36
N HIS A 156 -5.13 -8.46 -2.90
CA HIS A 156 -6.44 -9.08 -3.06
C HIS A 156 -7.09 -8.65 -4.36
N LEU A 157 -7.61 -9.62 -5.10
CA LEU A 157 -8.34 -9.35 -6.33
C LEU A 157 -9.58 -8.49 -6.02
N TYR A 158 -9.70 -7.36 -6.72
CA TYR A 158 -10.88 -6.50 -6.68
C TYR A 158 -11.76 -6.71 -7.91
N ARG A 159 -11.18 -6.66 -9.11
CA ARG A 159 -11.90 -6.78 -10.37
C ARG A 159 -10.98 -7.20 -11.52
N ILE A 160 -11.53 -8.01 -12.42
CA ILE A 160 -10.96 -8.27 -13.75
C ILE A 160 -11.98 -7.84 -14.79
N ALA A 161 -11.55 -7.07 -15.79
CA ALA A 161 -12.36 -6.66 -16.91
C ALA A 161 -11.61 -6.94 -18.21
N GLY A 162 -12.15 -7.80 -19.06
CA GLY A 162 -11.61 -8.08 -20.41
C GLY A 162 -12.27 -7.24 -21.50
N ASP A 163 -11.73 -7.31 -22.70
CA ASP A 163 -12.23 -6.57 -23.90
C ASP A 163 -12.38 -5.06 -23.66
N VAL A 164 -11.36 -4.47 -23.01
CA VAL A 164 -11.38 -3.09 -22.53
C VAL A 164 -11.32 -2.11 -23.68
N LYS A 165 -12.14 -1.06 -23.61
CA LYS A 165 -12.15 0.06 -24.57
C LYS A 165 -11.49 1.30 -23.98
N VAL A 166 -11.06 2.23 -24.82
CA VAL A 166 -10.31 3.43 -24.45
C VAL A 166 -11.02 4.25 -23.36
N ASP A 167 -12.34 4.37 -23.45
CA ASP A 167 -13.14 5.23 -22.58
C ASP A 167 -13.95 4.44 -21.54
N ASP A 168 -13.73 3.12 -21.41
CA ASP A 168 -14.32 2.33 -20.33
C ASP A 168 -13.92 2.88 -18.97
N GLN A 169 -14.86 2.86 -18.01
CA GLN A 169 -14.65 3.46 -16.69
C GLN A 169 -14.26 2.40 -15.64
N PHE A 170 -13.15 2.65 -14.98
CA PHE A 170 -12.64 1.84 -13.88
C PHE A 170 -12.59 2.68 -12.61
N TRP A 171 -13.21 2.17 -11.55
CA TRP A 171 -13.27 2.89 -10.28
C TRP A 171 -12.03 2.62 -9.43
N ILE A 172 -11.33 3.67 -9.06
CA ILE A 172 -10.14 3.64 -8.21
C ILE A 172 -10.37 4.65 -7.07
N LYS A 173 -10.50 4.17 -5.84
CA LYS A 173 -10.72 5.02 -4.65
C LYS A 173 -11.88 6.02 -4.86
N ASP A 174 -13.04 5.50 -5.27
CA ASP A 174 -14.27 6.27 -5.51
C ASP A 174 -14.19 7.29 -6.67
N GLN A 175 -13.18 7.17 -7.52
CA GLN A 175 -13.06 7.97 -8.74
C GLN A 175 -13.05 7.08 -9.99
N ALA A 176 -13.76 7.54 -11.03
CA ALA A 176 -13.77 6.86 -12.31
C ALA A 176 -12.59 7.33 -13.18
N TYR A 177 -11.84 6.36 -13.72
CA TYR A 177 -10.74 6.59 -14.66
C TYR A 177 -10.96 5.78 -15.91
N SER A 178 -10.78 6.40 -17.08
CA SER A 178 -10.72 5.66 -18.33
C SER A 178 -9.35 5.01 -18.53
N LEU A 179 -9.26 4.03 -19.45
CA LEU A 179 -7.99 3.43 -19.84
C LEU A 179 -6.97 4.50 -20.24
N ARG A 180 -7.40 5.50 -21.00
CA ARG A 180 -6.57 6.64 -21.40
C ARG A 180 -6.06 7.44 -20.20
N GLN A 181 -6.93 7.77 -19.26
CA GLN A 181 -6.54 8.50 -18.04
C GLN A 181 -5.58 7.72 -17.17
N MET A 182 -5.75 6.40 -17.03
CA MET A 182 -4.80 5.55 -16.32
C MET A 182 -3.40 5.55 -16.96
N LEU A 183 -3.32 5.82 -18.25
CA LEU A 183 -2.08 5.93 -19.01
C LEU A 183 -1.64 7.39 -19.24
N ASN A 184 -2.07 8.30 -18.38
CA ASN A 184 -1.67 9.72 -18.41
C ASN A 184 -1.98 10.41 -19.74
N GLU A 185 -3.14 10.13 -20.34
CA GLU A 185 -3.62 10.66 -21.63
C GLU A 185 -2.72 10.27 -22.83
N ASP A 186 -1.85 9.28 -22.70
CA ASP A 186 -1.08 8.72 -23.81
C ASP A 186 -1.99 7.85 -24.68
N VAL A 187 -2.47 8.44 -25.77
CA VAL A 187 -3.40 7.79 -26.69
C VAL A 187 -2.75 6.60 -27.41
N GLU A 188 -1.46 6.69 -27.75
CA GLU A 188 -0.75 5.61 -28.42
C GLU A 188 -0.65 4.39 -27.53
N SER A 189 -0.24 4.57 -26.28
CA SER A 189 -0.19 3.49 -25.28
C SER A 189 -1.59 2.94 -25.00
N ALA A 190 -2.61 3.81 -24.83
CA ALA A 190 -3.98 3.37 -24.57
C ALA A 190 -4.52 2.46 -25.69
N ASN A 191 -4.27 2.81 -26.94
CA ASN A 191 -4.70 2.01 -28.09
C ASN A 191 -4.05 0.61 -28.14
N LYS A 192 -2.84 0.43 -27.61
CA LYS A 192 -2.18 -0.88 -27.53
C LYS A 192 -2.87 -1.83 -26.55
N PHE A 193 -3.60 -1.29 -25.58
CA PHE A 193 -4.31 -2.07 -24.55
C PHE A 193 -5.80 -2.27 -24.86
N VAL A 194 -6.33 -1.69 -25.98
CA VAL A 194 -7.71 -1.93 -26.40
C VAL A 194 -7.92 -3.41 -26.71
N GLY A 195 -8.99 -3.99 -26.23
CA GLY A 195 -9.27 -5.43 -26.30
C GLY A 195 -8.51 -6.27 -25.27
N GLY A 196 -7.63 -5.65 -24.49
CA GLY A 196 -6.88 -6.29 -23.43
C GLY A 196 -7.68 -6.44 -22.14
N THR A 197 -6.96 -6.59 -21.03
CA THR A 197 -7.55 -6.83 -19.70
C THR A 197 -7.05 -5.79 -18.69
N VAL A 198 -7.96 -5.22 -17.93
CA VAL A 198 -7.65 -4.46 -16.72
C VAL A 198 -7.81 -5.37 -15.52
N PHE A 199 -6.71 -5.54 -14.78
CA PHE A 199 -6.63 -6.32 -13.55
C PHE A 199 -6.47 -5.35 -12.38
N GLN A 200 -7.46 -5.30 -11.49
CA GLN A 200 -7.47 -4.42 -10.33
C GLN A 200 -7.35 -5.23 -9.05
N THR A 201 -6.40 -4.84 -8.24
CA THR A 201 -6.18 -5.42 -6.91
C THR A 201 -6.05 -4.31 -5.87
N TYR A 202 -6.22 -4.65 -4.61
CA TYR A 202 -5.93 -3.76 -3.50
C TYR A 202 -4.93 -4.41 -2.55
N LEU A 203 -4.05 -3.57 -2.00
CA LEU A 203 -3.05 -3.92 -1.00
C LEU A 203 -3.60 -3.66 0.40
N SER A 204 -3.24 -4.52 1.33
CA SER A 204 -3.37 -4.27 2.74
C SER A 204 -1.99 -4.16 3.40
N PRO A 205 -1.85 -3.61 4.61
CA PRO A 205 -0.56 -3.52 5.31
C PRO A 205 0.10 -4.86 5.64
N ARG A 206 -0.60 -5.98 5.45
CA ARG A 206 -0.05 -7.34 5.62
C ARG A 206 0.54 -7.92 4.33
N ASP A 207 0.19 -7.34 3.17
CA ASP A 207 0.57 -7.81 1.83
C ASP A 207 1.98 -7.34 1.44
#